data_5a1ef4c5c5e569eca231f93d4c437b42
#
_entry.id   5a1ef4c5c5e569eca231f93d4c437b42
#
_cell.length_a   1.000
_cell.length_b   1.000
_cell.length_c   1.000
_cell.angle_alpha   90.00
_cell.angle_beta   90.00
_cell.angle_gamma   90.00
#
_symmetry.space_group_name_H-M   'P 1'
#
loop_
_entity.id
_entity.type
_entity.pdbx_description
1 polymer ?
#
loop_
_entity_poly.entity_id
_entity_poly.type
_entity_poly.pdbx_seq_one_letter_code
_entity_poly.pdbx_strand_id
1 'polypeptide(L)'
;MSNIIGLDQRIPINVMEAAIKAVLDDTYSIEWAKTNLEPELNGKNRMAKAVTELGNATINNKLMGFVKTNKNKVLEALQYKSDKTLVLVGLINSAFGFGYNTTMVMGKYFHVQDCISKALLAEKMSEVYAYNKSVDNALYRILPMFIEAGLIVRPTTGIYSRVPLEPRTDIAVEIYKQSFFINNPKCPKDYPIEDSPYWEFLQ
;
A
#
# COMPACT_ATOMS: atom_id res chain seq x y z
N MET A 1 -3.78 -18.32 8.16
CA MET A 1 -3.33 -17.18 7.33
C MET A 1 -2.28 -17.69 6.36
N SER A 2 -2.24 -17.20 5.14
CA SER A 2 -1.23 -17.61 4.15
C SER A 2 0.14 -17.10 4.59
N ASN A 3 1.15 -17.97 4.66
CA ASN A 3 2.55 -17.58 4.93
C ASN A 3 3.24 -16.98 3.69
N ILE A 4 2.46 -16.68 2.64
CA ILE A 4 2.96 -16.11 1.39
C ILE A 4 3.09 -14.60 1.55
N ILE A 5 4.29 -14.09 1.32
CA ILE A 5 4.60 -12.66 1.37
C ILE A 5 4.01 -11.92 0.15
N GLY A 6 4.16 -12.50 -1.06
CA GLY A 6 3.52 -12.02 -2.28
C GLY A 6 3.94 -10.62 -2.75
N LEU A 7 5.08 -10.10 -2.30
CA LEU A 7 5.65 -8.83 -2.74
C LEU A 7 7.11 -9.05 -3.15
N ASP A 8 7.33 -9.32 -4.41
CA ASP A 8 8.64 -9.74 -4.95
C ASP A 8 9.50 -8.59 -5.49
N GLN A 9 8.88 -7.44 -5.77
CA GLN A 9 9.56 -6.24 -6.26
C GLN A 9 8.87 -4.98 -5.73
N ARG A 10 9.68 -3.93 -5.40
CA ARG A 10 9.16 -2.60 -5.10
C ARG A 10 8.55 -1.99 -6.36
N ILE A 11 7.42 -1.31 -6.19
CA ILE A 11 6.78 -0.47 -7.20
C ILE A 11 7.13 0.99 -6.89
N PRO A 12 7.71 1.76 -7.83
CA PRO A 12 7.84 3.21 -7.66
C PRO A 12 6.46 3.86 -7.56
N ILE A 13 6.23 4.67 -6.55
CA ILE A 13 4.89 5.20 -6.25
C ILE A 13 4.41 6.22 -7.30
N ASN A 14 5.32 7.01 -7.87
CA ASN A 14 5.03 7.89 -9.00
C ASN A 14 4.52 7.11 -10.22
N VAL A 15 5.13 5.95 -10.52
CA VAL A 15 4.68 5.08 -11.62
C VAL A 15 3.33 4.42 -11.29
N MET A 16 3.11 4.02 -10.03
CA MET A 16 1.83 3.49 -9.59
C MET A 16 0.70 4.52 -9.73
N GLU A 17 0.91 5.77 -9.33
CA GLU A 17 -0.06 6.87 -9.51
C GLU A 17 -0.37 7.08 -11.00
N ALA A 18 0.66 7.12 -11.85
CA ALA A 18 0.48 7.23 -13.29
C ALA A 18 -0.28 6.03 -13.87
N ALA A 19 -0.01 4.82 -13.38
CA ALA A 19 -0.69 3.61 -13.80
C ALA A 19 -2.19 3.61 -13.43
N ILE A 20 -2.55 4.11 -12.25
CA ILE A 20 -3.96 4.28 -11.87
C ILE A 20 -4.67 5.20 -12.88
N LYS A 21 -4.07 6.33 -13.23
CA LYS A 21 -4.63 7.26 -14.23
C LYS A 21 -4.75 6.59 -15.61
N ALA A 22 -3.71 5.87 -16.04
CA ALA A 22 -3.73 5.12 -17.31
C ALA A 22 -4.83 4.04 -17.34
N VAL A 23 -5.06 3.33 -16.21
CA VAL A 23 -6.16 2.36 -16.10
C VAL A 23 -7.53 3.04 -16.14
N LEU A 24 -7.67 4.23 -15.54
CA LEU A 24 -8.90 5.00 -15.56
C LEU A 24 -9.19 5.60 -16.95
N ASP A 25 -8.17 5.85 -17.75
CA ASP A 25 -8.26 6.36 -19.11
C ASP A 25 -8.22 5.26 -20.19
N ASP A 26 -8.25 3.99 -19.77
CA ASP A 26 -8.18 2.80 -20.62
C ASP A 26 -6.94 2.76 -21.56
N THR A 27 -5.84 3.40 -21.13
CA THR A 27 -4.55 3.47 -21.86
C THR A 27 -3.47 2.55 -21.27
N TYR A 28 -3.74 1.90 -20.13
CA TYR A 28 -2.80 1.00 -19.52
C TYR A 28 -2.58 -0.26 -20.36
N SER A 29 -1.31 -0.61 -20.58
CA SER A 29 -0.88 -1.86 -21.20
C SER A 29 0.42 -2.37 -20.57
N ILE A 30 0.80 -3.61 -20.88
CA ILE A 30 2.10 -4.15 -20.44
C ILE A 30 3.26 -3.32 -20.99
N GLU A 31 3.16 -2.86 -22.22
CA GLU A 31 4.18 -2.01 -22.85
C GLU A 31 4.23 -0.64 -22.16
N TRP A 32 3.06 -0.04 -21.87
CA TRP A 32 2.99 1.18 -21.07
C TRP A 32 3.72 1.00 -19.72
N ALA A 33 3.46 -0.11 -19.00
CA ALA A 33 4.08 -0.40 -17.72
C ALA A 33 5.61 -0.54 -17.84
N LYS A 34 6.12 -1.26 -18.84
CA LYS A 34 7.56 -1.40 -19.09
C LYS A 34 8.22 -0.05 -19.34
N THR A 35 7.66 0.76 -20.25
CA THR A 35 8.20 2.07 -20.61
C THR A 35 8.30 3.00 -19.41
N ASN A 36 7.26 3.01 -18.54
CA ASN A 36 7.25 3.87 -17.35
C ASN A 36 8.11 3.35 -16.20
N LEU A 37 8.39 2.05 -16.13
CA LEU A 37 9.27 1.45 -15.14
C LEU A 37 10.75 1.48 -15.54
N GLU A 38 11.07 1.59 -16.82
CA GLU A 38 12.44 1.54 -17.35
C GLU A 38 13.42 2.55 -16.72
N PRO A 39 13.01 3.82 -16.46
CA PRO A 39 13.90 4.78 -15.79
C PRO A 39 14.28 4.38 -14.35
N GLU A 40 13.45 3.60 -13.69
CA GLU A 40 13.58 3.25 -12.27
C GLU A 40 14.24 1.88 -12.04
N LEU A 41 14.29 1.02 -13.07
CA LEU A 41 14.64 -0.38 -12.89
C LEU A 41 15.58 -0.92 -13.98
N ASN A 42 16.68 -1.50 -13.55
CA ASN A 42 17.63 -2.20 -14.42
C ASN A 42 17.48 -3.72 -14.31
N GLY A 43 17.53 -4.41 -15.45
CA GLY A 43 17.56 -5.87 -15.55
C GLY A 43 16.20 -6.52 -15.81
N LYS A 44 16.20 -7.47 -16.78
CA LYS A 44 14.98 -8.13 -17.29
C LYS A 44 14.11 -8.78 -16.22
N ASN A 45 14.72 -9.51 -15.27
CA ASN A 45 13.98 -10.22 -14.22
C ASN A 45 13.31 -9.26 -13.23
N ARG A 46 13.97 -8.14 -12.89
CA ARG A 46 13.39 -7.11 -12.01
C ARG A 46 12.26 -6.39 -12.70
N MET A 47 12.41 -6.07 -13.99
CA MET A 47 11.38 -5.46 -14.82
C MET A 47 10.14 -6.36 -14.89
N ALA A 48 10.29 -7.64 -15.21
CA ALA A 48 9.15 -8.56 -15.28
C ALA A 48 8.37 -8.64 -13.95
N LYS A 49 9.08 -8.73 -12.82
CA LYS A 49 8.46 -8.71 -11.50
C LYS A 49 7.74 -7.38 -11.22
N ALA A 50 8.37 -6.25 -11.52
CA ALA A 50 7.77 -4.93 -11.29
C ALA A 50 6.52 -4.70 -12.13
N VAL A 51 6.49 -5.14 -13.39
CA VAL A 51 5.29 -5.09 -14.25
C VAL A 51 4.17 -5.93 -13.64
N THR A 52 4.49 -7.13 -13.14
CA THR A 52 3.49 -7.99 -12.47
C THR A 52 2.95 -7.32 -11.20
N GLU A 53 3.83 -6.80 -10.34
CA GLU A 53 3.40 -6.15 -9.09
C GLU A 53 2.61 -4.86 -9.35
N LEU A 54 3.02 -4.06 -10.34
CA LEU A 54 2.27 -2.88 -10.76
C LEU A 54 0.86 -3.27 -11.26
N GLY A 55 0.77 -4.33 -12.06
CA GLY A 55 -0.51 -4.87 -12.52
C GLY A 55 -1.40 -5.32 -11.36
N ASN A 56 -0.84 -6.03 -10.37
CA ASN A 56 -1.55 -6.46 -9.17
C ASN A 56 -2.04 -5.29 -8.31
N ALA A 57 -1.22 -4.24 -8.19
CA ALA A 57 -1.60 -3.03 -7.44
C ALA A 57 -2.62 -2.15 -8.18
N THR A 58 -2.79 -2.31 -9.50
CA THR A 58 -3.64 -1.46 -10.35
C THR A 58 -4.68 -2.26 -11.12
N ILE A 59 -4.46 -2.57 -12.39
CA ILE A 59 -5.48 -3.13 -13.31
C ILE A 59 -6.10 -4.45 -12.82
N ASN A 60 -5.32 -5.30 -12.14
CA ASN A 60 -5.76 -6.57 -11.57
C ASN A 60 -6.21 -6.45 -10.10
N ASN A 61 -6.22 -5.25 -9.54
CA ASN A 61 -6.58 -5.02 -8.16
C ASN A 61 -8.06 -5.28 -7.90
N LYS A 62 -8.38 -5.93 -6.80
CA LYS A 62 -9.76 -6.23 -6.40
C LYS A 62 -10.64 -4.99 -6.25
N LEU A 63 -10.04 -3.84 -5.91
CA LEU A 63 -10.73 -2.55 -5.80
C LEU A 63 -10.87 -1.82 -7.13
N MET A 64 -10.23 -2.28 -8.22
CA MET A 64 -10.19 -1.50 -9.46
C MET A 64 -11.57 -1.32 -10.09
N GLY A 65 -12.49 -2.25 -9.94
CA GLY A 65 -13.88 -2.07 -10.35
C GLY A 65 -14.56 -0.89 -9.64
N PHE A 66 -14.40 -0.80 -8.33
CA PHE A 66 -14.89 0.32 -7.52
C PHE A 66 -14.22 1.65 -7.90
N VAL A 67 -12.91 1.63 -8.09
CA VAL A 67 -12.11 2.80 -8.51
C VAL A 67 -12.58 3.31 -9.88
N LYS A 68 -12.80 2.43 -10.86
CA LYS A 68 -13.32 2.80 -12.20
C LYS A 68 -14.73 3.40 -12.12
N THR A 69 -15.62 2.81 -11.33
CA THR A 69 -16.99 3.33 -11.13
C THR A 69 -16.98 4.75 -10.55
N ASN A 70 -15.97 5.09 -9.75
CA ASN A 70 -15.83 6.38 -9.09
C ASN A 70 -14.72 7.26 -9.72
N LYS A 71 -14.40 7.07 -11.01
CA LYS A 71 -13.26 7.68 -11.72
C LYS A 71 -13.02 9.16 -11.36
N ASN A 72 -14.01 10.01 -11.53
CA ASN A 72 -13.85 11.46 -11.33
C ASN A 72 -13.52 11.82 -9.88
N LYS A 73 -14.16 11.16 -8.90
CA LYS A 73 -13.88 11.35 -7.48
C LYS A 73 -12.47 10.88 -7.11
N VAL A 74 -12.01 9.76 -7.69
CA VAL A 74 -10.66 9.24 -7.45
C VAL A 74 -9.62 10.18 -8.07
N LEU A 75 -9.83 10.67 -9.29
CA LEU A 75 -8.93 11.65 -9.92
C LEU A 75 -8.84 12.95 -9.10
N GLU A 76 -9.94 13.40 -8.49
CA GLU A 76 -9.94 14.52 -7.54
C GLU A 76 -9.14 14.19 -6.28
N ALA A 77 -9.40 13.04 -5.65
CA ALA A 77 -8.68 12.59 -4.44
C ALA A 77 -7.17 12.54 -4.65
N LEU A 78 -6.72 12.13 -5.84
CA LEU A 78 -5.29 12.10 -6.18
C LEU A 78 -4.62 13.49 -6.23
N GLN A 79 -5.36 14.59 -6.18
CA GLN A 79 -4.81 15.96 -6.13
C GLN A 79 -4.45 16.38 -4.69
N TYR A 80 -5.03 15.76 -3.67
CA TYR A 80 -4.80 16.09 -2.27
C TYR A 80 -3.84 15.08 -1.62
N LYS A 81 -2.87 15.58 -0.85
CA LYS A 81 -1.78 14.75 -0.32
C LYS A 81 -2.28 13.58 0.53
N SER A 82 -3.12 13.82 1.52
CA SER A 82 -3.65 12.77 2.42
C SER A 82 -4.54 11.77 1.69
N ASP A 83 -5.40 12.26 0.80
CA ASP A 83 -6.30 11.41 -0.01
C ASP A 83 -5.51 10.52 -0.95
N LYS A 84 -4.50 11.08 -1.63
CA LYS A 84 -3.59 10.32 -2.50
C LYS A 84 -2.90 9.21 -1.71
N THR A 85 -2.42 9.51 -0.51
CA THR A 85 -1.83 8.49 0.38
C THR A 85 -2.81 7.36 0.65
N LEU A 86 -4.05 7.68 1.03
CA LEU A 86 -5.08 6.67 1.32
C LEU A 86 -5.43 5.82 0.09
N VAL A 87 -5.58 6.44 -1.08
CA VAL A 87 -5.85 5.72 -2.34
C VAL A 87 -4.69 4.76 -2.66
N LEU A 88 -3.45 5.25 -2.65
CA LEU A 88 -2.27 4.45 -2.98
C LEU A 88 -2.07 3.31 -1.98
N VAL A 89 -2.10 3.60 -0.68
CA VAL A 89 -1.93 2.59 0.38
C VAL A 89 -3.09 1.60 0.40
N GLY A 90 -4.32 2.06 0.19
CA GLY A 90 -5.49 1.19 0.06
C GLY A 90 -5.32 0.18 -1.09
N LEU A 91 -4.86 0.63 -2.25
CA LEU A 91 -4.59 -0.27 -3.39
C LEU A 91 -3.39 -1.20 -3.14
N ILE A 92 -2.31 -0.73 -2.52
CA ILE A 92 -1.19 -1.57 -2.13
C ILE A 92 -1.66 -2.66 -1.15
N ASN A 93 -2.38 -2.30 -0.11
CA ASN A 93 -2.83 -3.21 0.93
C ASN A 93 -3.89 -4.21 0.43
N SER A 94 -4.74 -3.83 -0.52
CA SER A 94 -5.70 -4.74 -1.15
C SER A 94 -5.03 -5.76 -2.10
N ALA A 95 -3.88 -5.40 -2.69
CA ALA A 95 -3.12 -6.28 -3.56
C ALA A 95 -2.18 -7.20 -2.77
N PHE A 96 -1.53 -6.65 -1.73
CA PHE A 96 -0.45 -7.33 -1.00
C PHE A 96 -0.79 -7.44 0.49
N GLY A 97 -1.14 -8.64 0.94
CA GLY A 97 -1.39 -8.92 2.36
C GLY A 97 -0.19 -8.56 3.26
N PHE A 98 1.04 -8.59 2.72
CA PHE A 98 2.23 -8.13 3.44
C PHE A 98 2.16 -6.62 3.75
N GLY A 99 1.72 -5.81 2.79
CA GLY A 99 1.50 -4.37 3.00
C GLY A 99 0.45 -4.12 4.06
N TYR A 100 -0.70 -4.80 3.96
CA TYR A 100 -1.77 -4.74 4.96
C TYR A 100 -1.27 -5.08 6.37
N ASN A 101 -0.59 -6.23 6.54
CA ASN A 101 -0.07 -6.65 7.84
C ASN A 101 0.99 -5.68 8.37
N THR A 102 1.84 -5.11 7.50
CA THR A 102 2.80 -4.08 7.89
C THR A 102 2.09 -2.83 8.43
N THR A 103 1.02 -2.37 7.76
CA THR A 103 0.19 -1.24 8.21
C THR A 103 -0.44 -1.54 9.57
N MET A 104 -1.01 -2.75 9.76
CA MET A 104 -1.60 -3.19 11.04
C MET A 104 -0.59 -3.20 12.19
N VAL A 105 0.60 -3.77 11.95
CA VAL A 105 1.66 -3.82 12.97
C VAL A 105 2.13 -2.42 13.32
N MET A 106 2.37 -1.57 12.32
CA MET A 106 2.80 -0.19 12.56
C MET A 106 1.74 0.60 13.33
N GLY A 107 0.46 0.52 12.93
CA GLY A 107 -0.64 1.21 13.62
C GLY A 107 -0.76 0.79 15.07
N LYS A 108 -0.63 -0.52 15.37
CA LYS A 108 -0.62 -1.01 16.76
C LYS A 108 0.45 -0.33 17.62
N TYR A 109 1.64 -0.11 17.06
CA TYR A 109 2.73 0.54 17.80
C TYR A 109 2.57 2.06 17.84
N PHE A 110 2.11 2.69 16.76
CA PHE A 110 1.88 4.14 16.74
C PHE A 110 0.74 4.60 17.67
N HIS A 111 -0.12 3.68 18.08
CA HIS A 111 -1.13 3.96 19.12
C HIS A 111 -0.50 4.25 20.50
N VAL A 112 0.69 3.72 20.78
CA VAL A 112 1.34 3.81 22.10
C VAL A 112 2.70 4.52 22.06
N GLN A 113 3.24 4.83 20.89
CA GLN A 113 4.55 5.48 20.74
C GLN A 113 4.64 6.23 19.39
N ASP A 114 5.47 7.28 19.32
CA ASP A 114 5.58 8.13 18.13
C ASP A 114 6.38 7.50 16.99
N CYS A 115 7.19 6.49 17.26
CA CYS A 115 8.05 5.88 16.27
C CYS A 115 8.25 4.38 16.50
N ILE A 116 8.58 3.67 15.43
CA ILE A 116 8.93 2.24 15.45
C ILE A 116 10.28 2.02 14.79
N SER A 117 11.13 1.17 15.40
CA SER A 117 12.38 0.76 14.76
C SER A 117 12.15 -0.32 13.72
N LYS A 118 12.98 -0.34 12.66
CA LYS A 118 12.96 -1.42 11.67
C LYS A 118 13.16 -2.80 12.30
N ALA A 119 14.03 -2.89 13.32
CA ALA A 119 14.30 -4.15 14.00
C ALA A 119 13.05 -4.70 14.70
N LEU A 120 12.33 -3.86 15.44
CA LEU A 120 11.08 -4.25 16.10
C LEU A 120 10.00 -4.61 15.07
N LEU A 121 9.87 -3.81 13.99
CA LEU A 121 8.93 -4.11 12.92
C LEU A 121 9.24 -5.45 12.25
N ALA A 122 10.51 -5.74 11.96
CA ALA A 122 10.94 -7.01 11.37
C ALA A 122 10.67 -8.20 12.30
N GLU A 123 10.92 -8.05 13.60
CA GLU A 123 10.58 -9.05 14.62
C GLU A 123 9.08 -9.37 14.59
N LYS A 124 8.24 -8.36 14.68
CA LYS A 124 6.76 -8.53 14.71
C LYS A 124 6.19 -9.06 13.39
N MET A 125 6.73 -8.62 12.27
CA MET A 125 6.35 -9.18 10.96
C MET A 125 6.82 -10.64 10.82
N SER A 126 7.97 -11.00 11.38
CA SER A 126 8.44 -12.39 11.39
C SER A 126 7.50 -13.30 12.20
N GLU A 127 6.98 -12.83 13.34
CA GLU A 127 5.94 -13.55 14.10
C GLU A 127 4.67 -13.77 13.25
N VAL A 128 4.19 -12.74 12.53
CA VAL A 128 3.01 -12.83 11.64
C VAL A 128 3.22 -13.84 10.52
N TYR A 129 4.43 -13.94 9.99
CA TYR A 129 4.78 -14.79 8.85
C TYR A 129 5.53 -16.07 9.23
N ALA A 130 5.38 -16.52 10.48
CA ALA A 130 5.99 -17.76 11.00
C ALA A 130 7.50 -17.85 10.71
N TYR A 131 8.21 -16.75 10.95
CA TYR A 131 9.66 -16.61 10.77
C TYR A 131 10.16 -16.87 9.33
N ASN A 132 9.33 -16.55 8.35
CA ASN A 132 9.74 -16.64 6.95
C ASN A 132 10.95 -15.73 6.68
N LYS A 133 12.04 -16.31 6.17
CA LYS A 133 13.33 -15.63 5.90
C LYS A 133 13.21 -14.46 4.90
N SER A 134 12.13 -14.38 4.12
CA SER A 134 11.90 -13.32 3.15
C SER A 134 11.25 -12.05 3.73
N VAL A 135 10.91 -12.04 5.03
CA VAL A 135 10.29 -10.87 5.71
C VAL A 135 11.17 -9.62 5.57
N ASP A 136 12.45 -9.71 5.86
CA ASP A 136 13.36 -8.57 5.74
C ASP A 136 13.41 -8.02 4.31
N ASN A 137 13.49 -8.89 3.31
CA ASN A 137 13.47 -8.49 1.90
C ASN A 137 12.16 -7.81 1.51
N ALA A 138 11.03 -8.26 2.04
CA ALA A 138 9.74 -7.65 1.79
C ALA A 138 9.62 -6.28 2.49
N LEU A 139 10.15 -6.13 3.70
CA LEU A 139 10.24 -4.83 4.39
C LEU A 139 11.11 -3.84 3.60
N TYR A 140 12.22 -4.29 2.99
CA TYR A 140 13.04 -3.44 2.11
C TYR A 140 12.27 -2.96 0.85
N ARG A 141 11.18 -3.62 0.47
CA ARG A 141 10.33 -3.22 -0.65
C ARG A 141 9.17 -2.33 -0.20
N ILE A 142 8.44 -2.72 0.86
CA ILE A 142 7.21 -2.04 1.26
C ILE A 142 7.48 -0.70 1.98
N LEU A 143 8.51 -0.61 2.84
CA LEU A 143 8.78 0.61 3.59
C LEU A 143 9.10 1.81 2.71
N PRO A 144 9.96 1.72 1.66
CA PRO A 144 10.12 2.80 0.71
C PRO A 144 8.81 3.19 0.00
N MET A 145 7.96 2.22 -0.34
CA MET A 145 6.65 2.51 -0.96
C MET A 145 5.76 3.32 0.00
N PHE A 146 5.72 2.97 1.29
CA PHE A 146 4.95 3.72 2.28
C PHE A 146 5.51 5.11 2.55
N ILE A 147 6.85 5.29 2.50
CA ILE A 147 7.49 6.61 2.59
C ILE A 147 7.09 7.47 1.38
N GLU A 148 7.23 6.95 0.17
CA GLU A 148 6.90 7.65 -1.07
C GLU A 148 5.41 7.98 -1.19
N ALA A 149 4.55 7.06 -0.73
CA ALA A 149 3.11 7.29 -0.65
C ALA A 149 2.72 8.33 0.43
N GLY A 150 3.62 8.64 1.37
CA GLY A 150 3.37 9.62 2.44
C GLY A 150 2.64 9.06 3.66
N LEU A 151 2.60 7.73 3.83
CA LEU A 151 2.02 7.09 5.02
C LEU A 151 2.91 7.24 6.25
N ILE A 152 4.21 7.14 6.05
CA ILE A 152 5.24 7.23 7.08
C ILE A 152 6.39 8.13 6.63
N VAL A 153 7.16 8.61 7.59
CA VAL A 153 8.45 9.26 7.37
C VAL A 153 9.56 8.47 8.06
N ARG A 154 10.79 8.71 7.64
CA ARG A 154 11.98 8.11 8.24
C ARG A 154 12.88 9.21 8.84
N PRO A 155 12.63 9.63 10.10
CA PRO A 155 13.39 10.71 10.74
C PRO A 155 14.89 10.41 10.83
N THR A 156 15.25 9.16 11.12
CA THR A 156 16.63 8.67 11.13
C THR A 156 16.71 7.28 10.51
N THR A 157 17.91 6.81 10.22
CA THR A 157 18.12 5.47 9.65
C THR A 157 17.52 4.39 10.57
N GLY A 158 16.61 3.61 10.01
CA GLY A 158 15.97 2.49 10.72
C GLY A 158 14.86 2.88 11.70
N ILE A 159 14.46 4.15 11.77
CA ILE A 159 13.33 4.63 12.60
C ILE A 159 12.26 5.20 11.69
N TYR A 160 11.01 4.86 11.95
CA TYR A 160 9.84 5.30 11.19
C TYR A 160 8.81 5.93 12.12
N SER A 161 8.19 7.02 11.66
CA SER A 161 7.08 7.70 12.33
C SER A 161 5.88 7.79 11.39
N ARG A 162 4.67 7.81 11.93
CA ARG A 162 3.46 8.02 11.13
C ARG A 162 3.42 9.45 10.59
N VAL A 163 2.71 9.61 9.48
CA VAL A 163 2.23 10.90 9.01
C VAL A 163 0.73 10.95 9.31
N PRO A 164 0.25 11.85 10.17
CA PRO A 164 -1.19 12.03 10.37
C PRO A 164 -1.85 12.41 9.04
N LEU A 165 -2.93 11.73 8.69
CA LEU A 165 -3.64 11.95 7.43
C LEU A 165 -4.96 12.67 7.70
N GLU A 166 -5.17 13.80 7.02
CA GLU A 166 -6.39 14.59 7.05
C GLU A 166 -7.06 14.53 5.67
N PRO A 167 -7.86 13.49 5.40
CA PRO A 167 -8.52 13.33 4.11
C PRO A 167 -9.59 14.41 3.88
N ARG A 168 -9.77 14.80 2.61
CA ARG A 168 -10.76 15.78 2.18
C ARG A 168 -11.93 15.15 1.43
N THR A 169 -11.76 13.91 0.95
CA THR A 169 -12.75 13.22 0.14
C THR A 169 -13.14 11.88 0.75
N ASP A 170 -14.44 11.59 0.79
CA ASP A 170 -14.97 10.32 1.29
C ASP A 170 -14.48 9.13 0.45
N ILE A 171 -14.20 9.33 -0.84
CA ILE A 171 -13.77 8.26 -1.73
C ILE A 171 -12.39 7.71 -1.35
N ALA A 172 -11.47 8.56 -0.89
CA ALA A 172 -10.15 8.12 -0.45
C ALA A 172 -10.25 7.28 0.82
N VAL A 173 -11.06 7.73 1.77
CA VAL A 173 -11.36 7.00 3.02
C VAL A 173 -12.02 5.66 2.71
N GLU A 174 -12.98 5.64 1.79
CA GLU A 174 -13.70 4.43 1.41
C GLU A 174 -12.78 3.39 0.74
N ILE A 175 -11.87 3.80 -0.17
CA ILE A 175 -10.87 2.91 -0.78
C ILE A 175 -9.98 2.29 0.30
N TYR A 176 -9.52 3.10 1.26
CA TYR A 176 -8.70 2.63 2.36
C TYR A 176 -9.48 1.64 3.25
N LYS A 177 -10.72 1.96 3.59
CA LYS A 177 -11.63 1.11 4.36
C LYS A 177 -11.91 -0.23 3.65
N GLN A 178 -12.21 -0.22 2.36
CA GLN A 178 -12.45 -1.44 1.60
C GLN A 178 -11.22 -2.35 1.55
N SER A 179 -10.01 -1.80 1.53
CA SER A 179 -8.79 -2.61 1.59
C SER A 179 -8.65 -3.40 2.90
N PHE A 180 -9.17 -2.89 4.02
CA PHE A 180 -9.28 -3.63 5.27
C PHE A 180 -10.21 -4.84 5.12
N PHE A 181 -11.41 -4.66 4.58
CA PHE A 181 -12.37 -5.76 4.42
C PHE A 181 -11.90 -6.82 3.42
N ILE A 182 -11.15 -6.45 2.38
CA ILE A 182 -10.52 -7.42 1.47
C ILE A 182 -9.57 -8.36 2.21
N ASN A 183 -8.82 -7.84 3.19
CA ASN A 183 -7.90 -8.64 3.98
C ASN A 183 -8.60 -9.36 5.15
N ASN A 184 -9.82 -8.96 5.50
CA ASN A 184 -10.64 -9.53 6.58
C ASN A 184 -12.03 -9.97 6.07
N PRO A 185 -12.12 -10.94 5.15
CA PRO A 185 -13.39 -11.29 4.48
C PRO A 185 -14.45 -11.88 5.43
N LYS A 186 -14.08 -12.29 6.64
CA LYS A 186 -14.99 -12.78 7.68
C LYS A 186 -15.44 -11.68 8.64
N CYS A 187 -14.87 -10.49 8.53
CA CYS A 187 -15.24 -9.35 9.38
C CYS A 187 -16.61 -8.83 8.95
N PRO A 188 -17.56 -8.56 9.89
CA PRO A 188 -18.82 -7.94 9.56
C PRO A 188 -18.61 -6.58 8.87
N LYS A 189 -19.50 -6.20 7.95
CA LYS A 189 -19.38 -4.93 7.21
C LYS A 189 -19.60 -3.69 8.08
N ASP A 190 -20.27 -3.86 9.19
CA ASP A 190 -20.55 -2.85 10.23
C ASP A 190 -19.51 -2.84 11.35
N TYR A 191 -18.42 -3.56 11.18
CA TYR A 191 -17.31 -3.54 12.14
C TYR A 191 -16.77 -2.11 12.28
N PRO A 192 -16.61 -1.60 13.53
CA PRO A 192 -16.06 -0.27 13.78
C PRO A 192 -14.54 -0.26 13.47
N ILE A 193 -14.22 -0.03 12.20
CA ILE A 193 -12.83 -0.05 11.72
C ILE A 193 -11.97 1.03 12.39
N GLU A 194 -12.62 2.05 12.91
CA GLU A 194 -12.01 3.16 13.65
C GLU A 194 -11.29 2.70 14.92
N ASP A 195 -11.71 1.56 15.48
CA ASP A 195 -11.08 0.92 16.65
C ASP A 195 -9.90 -0.01 16.24
N SER A 196 -9.69 -0.19 14.95
CA SER A 196 -8.62 -1.04 14.43
C SER A 196 -7.28 -0.30 14.38
N PRO A 197 -6.14 -0.95 14.68
CA PRO A 197 -4.81 -0.40 14.41
C PRO A 197 -4.61 0.07 12.95
N TYR A 198 -5.39 -0.45 12.03
CA TYR A 198 -5.37 -0.03 10.63
C TYR A 198 -5.76 1.45 10.46
N TRP A 199 -6.63 1.95 11.35
CA TRP A 199 -7.15 3.32 11.30
C TRP A 199 -6.25 4.36 11.96
N GLU A 200 -5.19 3.93 12.66
CA GLU A 200 -4.31 4.80 13.44
C GLU A 200 -3.70 5.96 12.63
N PHE A 201 -3.60 5.84 11.32
CA PHE A 201 -3.06 6.88 10.44
C PHE A 201 -4.06 8.01 10.12
N LEU A 202 -5.35 7.83 10.47
CA LEU A 202 -6.43 8.81 10.29
C LEU A 202 -6.84 9.50 11.62
N GLN A 203 -6.07 9.29 12.69
CA GLN A 203 -6.31 9.87 14.01
C GLN A 203 -5.34 11.00 14.32
#